data_8386919b52a9f7481e76b52d605bc1ae
#
_entry.id   8386919b52a9f7481e76b52d605bc1ae
#
_cell.length_a   1.000
_cell.length_b   1.000
_cell.length_c   1.000
_cell.angle_alpha   90.00
_cell.angle_beta   90.00
_cell.angle_gamma   90.00
#
_symmetry.space_group_name_H-M   'P 1'
#
loop_
_entity.id
_entity.type
_entity.pdbx_description
1 polymer ?
#
loop_
_entity_poly.entity_id
_entity_poly.type
_entity_poly.pdbx_seq_one_letter_code
_entity_poly.pdbx_strand_id
1 'polypeptide(L)'
;GGKSLCYQIPALLRPGCAVVVSPLIALMQDQVDALTQLGVKAACLNSTLDWREAQAVEQGMFSGTLDLVYIAPERLLLDRTLALLDALSEAGKLALFAIDEAHCVSQWGHDFRPEYLQLSALHERYPSVPRIALTATADQATRNEMLARLGLTEARVFLSSFDRPNIRYTV
;
A
#
# COMPACT_ATOMS: atom_id res chain seq x y z
N GLY A 1 1.29 -1.54 16.39
CA GLY A 1 1.29 -0.16 16.04
C GLY A 1 2.56 0.33 15.38
N GLY A 2 2.48 1.42 14.68
CA GLY A 2 3.60 2.06 14.02
C GLY A 2 3.96 1.52 12.62
N LYS A 3 3.36 0.43 12.20
CA LYS A 3 3.60 -0.17 10.88
C LYS A 3 3.28 0.81 9.75
N SER A 4 2.18 1.55 9.85
CA SER A 4 1.77 2.51 8.84
C SER A 4 2.75 3.68 8.68
N LEU A 5 3.47 4.06 9.73
CA LEU A 5 4.49 5.10 9.66
C LEU A 5 5.64 4.73 8.70
N CYS A 6 5.90 3.44 8.50
CA CYS A 6 6.95 2.97 7.61
C CYS A 6 6.73 3.37 6.14
N TYR A 7 5.50 3.59 5.72
CA TYR A 7 5.22 4.12 4.38
C TYR A 7 4.72 5.58 4.41
N GLN A 8 4.06 6.01 5.49
CA GLN A 8 3.52 7.36 5.57
C GLN A 8 4.63 8.43 5.60
N ILE A 9 5.68 8.20 6.36
CA ILE A 9 6.81 9.14 6.44
C ILE A 9 7.53 9.25 5.09
N PRO A 10 7.96 8.15 4.44
CA PRO A 10 8.57 8.27 3.12
C PRO A 10 7.65 8.89 2.07
N ALA A 11 6.35 8.63 2.15
CA ALA A 11 5.37 9.21 1.24
C ALA A 11 5.38 10.74 1.28
N LEU A 12 5.53 11.32 2.46
CA LEU A 12 5.56 12.78 2.63
C LEU A 12 6.91 13.39 2.25
N LEU A 13 7.99 12.62 2.33
CA LEU A 13 9.35 13.09 2.05
C LEU A 13 9.72 12.99 0.56
N ARG A 14 9.04 12.13 -0.20
CA ARG A 14 9.31 11.93 -1.61
C ARG A 14 8.37 12.75 -2.46
N PRO A 15 8.82 13.25 -3.64
CA PRO A 15 7.93 13.97 -4.55
C PRO A 15 6.87 13.03 -5.14
N GLY A 16 5.67 13.54 -5.31
CA GLY A 16 4.55 12.83 -5.90
C GLY A 16 3.57 12.26 -4.88
N CYS A 17 2.65 11.46 -5.37
CA CYS A 17 1.62 10.81 -4.59
C CYS A 17 2.01 9.35 -4.29
N ALA A 18 1.88 8.94 -3.05
CA ALA A 18 2.07 7.55 -2.66
C ALA A 18 0.76 6.77 -2.84
N VAL A 19 0.87 5.55 -3.34
CA VAL A 19 -0.25 4.63 -3.51
C VAL A 19 -0.13 3.51 -2.50
N VAL A 20 -1.14 3.39 -1.63
CA VAL A 20 -1.18 2.37 -0.59
C VAL A 20 -2.28 1.36 -0.93
N VAL A 21 -1.88 0.13 -1.18
CA VAL A 21 -2.81 -0.98 -1.45
C VAL A 21 -3.23 -1.60 -0.13
N SER A 22 -4.52 -1.66 0.13
CA SER A 22 -5.08 -2.28 1.33
C SER A 22 -6.33 -3.08 0.98
N PRO A 23 -6.55 -4.25 1.62
CA PRO A 23 -7.72 -5.09 1.33
C PRO A 23 -8.96 -4.67 2.11
N LEU A 24 -8.82 -3.79 3.08
CA LEU A 24 -9.85 -3.49 4.09
C LEU A 24 -10.39 -2.07 3.90
N ILE A 25 -11.49 -1.94 3.15
CA ILE A 25 -12.09 -0.65 2.80
C ILE A 25 -12.45 0.17 4.05
N ALA A 26 -13.00 -0.46 5.08
CA ALA A 26 -13.37 0.22 6.32
C ALA A 26 -12.14 0.85 7.01
N LEU A 27 -11.01 0.15 7.01
CA LEU A 27 -9.78 0.67 7.62
C LEU A 27 -9.12 1.77 6.78
N MET A 28 -9.34 1.77 5.46
CA MET A 28 -8.84 2.85 4.60
C MET A 28 -9.39 4.21 5.03
N GLN A 29 -10.69 4.29 5.26
CA GLN A 29 -11.32 5.54 5.64
C GLN A 29 -10.82 6.03 7.00
N ASP A 30 -10.65 5.13 7.96
CA ASP A 30 -10.09 5.47 9.27
C ASP A 30 -8.66 6.03 9.15
N GLN A 31 -7.84 5.44 8.30
CA GLN A 31 -6.48 5.92 8.03
C GLN A 31 -6.50 7.30 7.37
N VAL A 32 -7.36 7.51 6.40
CA VAL A 32 -7.51 8.79 5.70
C VAL A 32 -7.96 9.87 6.68
N ASP A 33 -8.94 9.58 7.52
CA ASP A 33 -9.47 10.53 8.51
C ASP A 33 -8.38 10.94 9.51
N ALA A 34 -7.61 9.98 10.00
CA ALA A 34 -6.51 10.24 10.92
C ALA A 34 -5.42 11.11 10.28
N LEU A 35 -5.05 10.84 9.04
CA LEU A 35 -4.05 11.62 8.31
C LEU A 35 -4.55 13.03 8.01
N THR A 36 -5.80 13.15 7.62
CA THR A 36 -6.42 14.46 7.32
C THR A 36 -6.44 15.36 8.55
N GLN A 37 -6.72 14.80 9.73
CA GLN A 37 -6.66 15.54 10.98
C GLN A 37 -5.25 16.07 11.29
N LEU A 38 -4.21 15.39 10.80
CA LEU A 38 -2.81 15.82 10.94
C LEU A 38 -2.37 16.79 9.84
N GLY A 39 -3.26 17.17 8.93
CA GLY A 39 -2.96 18.08 7.83
C GLY A 39 -2.36 17.40 6.60
N VAL A 40 -2.32 16.07 6.56
CA VAL A 40 -1.87 15.29 5.40
C VAL A 40 -3.01 15.17 4.40
N LYS A 41 -2.72 15.39 3.12
CA LYS A 41 -3.70 15.31 2.04
C LYS A 41 -3.83 13.88 1.56
N ALA A 42 -4.78 13.16 2.11
CA ALA A 42 -5.03 11.75 1.83
C ALA A 42 -6.46 11.51 1.34
N ALA A 43 -6.64 10.49 0.53
CA ALA A 43 -7.95 10.08 0.01
C ALA A 43 -8.01 8.55 -0.17
N CYS A 44 -9.20 8.02 -0.34
CA CYS A 44 -9.45 6.63 -0.72
C CYS A 44 -9.92 6.54 -2.17
N LEU A 45 -9.56 5.45 -2.83
CA LEU A 45 -10.09 5.08 -4.13
C LEU A 45 -10.54 3.61 -4.07
N ASN A 46 -11.84 3.39 -3.89
CA ASN A 46 -12.43 2.07 -3.73
C ASN A 46 -13.84 2.02 -4.34
N SER A 47 -14.50 0.85 -4.26
CA SER A 47 -15.80 0.61 -4.88
C SER A 47 -16.97 1.36 -4.25
N THR A 48 -16.78 2.01 -3.09
CA THR A 48 -17.84 2.78 -2.43
C THR A 48 -17.99 4.19 -3.00
N LEU A 49 -17.02 4.67 -3.77
CA LEU A 49 -17.06 5.99 -4.39
C LEU A 49 -17.93 5.98 -5.64
N ASP A 50 -18.69 7.07 -5.85
CA ASP A 50 -19.31 7.31 -7.14
C ASP A 50 -18.24 7.78 -8.16
N TRP A 51 -18.62 7.88 -9.43
CA TRP A 51 -17.68 8.23 -10.49
C TRP A 51 -17.10 9.65 -10.34
N ARG A 52 -17.87 10.59 -9.79
CA ARG A 52 -17.41 11.97 -9.56
C ARG A 52 -16.38 12.03 -8.45
N GLU A 53 -16.65 11.32 -7.36
CA GLU A 53 -15.71 11.21 -6.23
C GLU A 53 -14.42 10.56 -6.68
N ALA A 54 -14.51 9.46 -7.44
CA ALA A 54 -13.34 8.78 -7.97
C ALA A 54 -12.54 9.68 -8.90
N GLN A 55 -13.21 10.40 -9.78
CA GLN A 55 -12.55 11.33 -10.70
C GLN A 55 -11.84 12.47 -9.96
N ALA A 56 -12.44 12.99 -8.89
CA ALA A 56 -11.82 14.04 -8.07
C ALA A 56 -10.53 13.53 -7.41
N VAL A 57 -10.51 12.29 -6.92
CA VAL A 57 -9.31 11.67 -6.35
C VAL A 57 -8.24 11.50 -7.43
N GLU A 58 -8.59 10.98 -8.59
CA GLU A 58 -7.65 10.80 -9.71
C GLU A 58 -7.03 12.12 -10.16
N GLN A 59 -7.84 13.17 -10.26
CA GLN A 59 -7.35 14.51 -10.59
C GLN A 59 -6.43 15.06 -9.50
N GLY A 60 -6.75 14.82 -8.24
CA GLY A 60 -5.92 15.24 -7.10
C GLY A 60 -4.55 14.56 -7.09
N MET A 61 -4.49 13.30 -7.51
CA MET A 61 -3.21 12.59 -7.68
C MET A 61 -2.36 13.27 -8.76
N PHE A 62 -2.95 13.59 -9.88
CA PHE A 62 -2.23 14.17 -11.02
C PHE A 62 -1.83 15.63 -10.79
N SER A 63 -2.69 16.42 -10.15
CA SER A 63 -2.43 17.84 -9.87
C SER A 63 -1.45 18.07 -8.71
N GLY A 64 -1.10 17.05 -7.95
CA GLY A 64 -0.20 17.16 -6.79
C GLY A 64 -0.90 17.65 -5.52
N THR A 65 -2.23 17.67 -5.49
CA THR A 65 -2.99 18.04 -4.29
C THR A 65 -3.16 16.93 -3.28
N LEU A 66 -2.78 15.69 -3.62
CA LEU A 66 -2.84 14.55 -2.73
C LEU A 66 -1.43 13.99 -2.45
N ASP A 67 -1.14 13.73 -1.18
CA ASP A 67 0.11 13.13 -0.73
C ASP A 67 0.05 11.60 -0.75
N LEU A 68 -1.09 11.04 -0.36
CA LEU A 68 -1.35 9.61 -0.27
C LEU A 68 -2.74 9.27 -0.81
N VAL A 69 -2.83 8.11 -1.49
CA VAL A 69 -4.12 7.52 -1.86
C VAL A 69 -4.14 6.06 -1.47
N TYR A 70 -5.14 5.68 -0.70
CA TYR A 70 -5.43 4.28 -0.36
C TYR A 70 -6.31 3.69 -1.44
N ILE A 71 -5.88 2.59 -2.03
CA ILE A 71 -6.57 1.92 -3.14
C ILE A 71 -6.82 0.46 -2.80
N ALA A 72 -8.05 -0.02 -3.06
CA ALA A 72 -8.32 -1.44 -3.03
C ALA A 72 -7.62 -2.15 -4.20
N PRO A 73 -7.13 -3.40 -4.02
CA PRO A 73 -6.36 -4.06 -5.07
C PRO A 73 -7.15 -4.28 -6.36
N GLU A 74 -8.44 -4.61 -6.28
CA GLU A 74 -9.29 -4.76 -7.46
C GLU A 74 -9.46 -3.44 -8.23
N ARG A 75 -9.47 -2.32 -7.53
CA ARG A 75 -9.55 -1.00 -8.16
C ARG A 75 -8.24 -0.60 -8.82
N LEU A 76 -7.12 -0.90 -8.17
CA LEU A 76 -5.78 -0.60 -8.70
C LEU A 76 -5.55 -1.28 -10.06
N LEU A 77 -6.04 -2.48 -10.23
CA LEU A 77 -5.79 -3.33 -11.39
C LEU A 77 -6.73 -3.05 -12.59
N LEU A 78 -7.67 -2.12 -12.44
CA LEU A 78 -8.50 -1.69 -13.57
C LEU A 78 -7.65 -0.96 -14.60
N ASP A 79 -7.93 -1.19 -15.88
CA ASP A 79 -7.20 -0.56 -16.99
C ASP A 79 -7.14 0.96 -16.87
N ARG A 80 -8.24 1.58 -16.46
CA ARG A 80 -8.32 3.03 -16.22
C ARG A 80 -7.34 3.49 -15.15
N THR A 81 -7.26 2.77 -14.05
CA THR A 81 -6.35 3.10 -12.94
C THR A 81 -4.91 2.89 -13.36
N LEU A 82 -4.61 1.81 -14.07
CA LEU A 82 -3.27 1.56 -14.59
C LEU A 82 -2.83 2.62 -15.59
N ALA A 83 -3.74 3.10 -16.44
CA ALA A 83 -3.45 4.20 -17.36
C ALA A 83 -3.12 5.50 -16.61
N LEU A 84 -3.83 5.79 -15.52
CA LEU A 84 -3.53 6.91 -14.64
C LEU A 84 -2.14 6.77 -14.01
N LEU A 85 -1.83 5.59 -13.48
CA LEU A 85 -0.53 5.32 -12.86
C LEU A 85 0.61 5.41 -13.86
N ASP A 86 0.39 4.97 -15.11
CA ASP A 86 1.36 5.13 -16.20
C ASP A 86 1.68 6.61 -16.44
N ALA A 87 0.65 7.45 -16.53
CA ALA A 87 0.81 8.89 -16.72
C ALA A 87 1.52 9.54 -15.54
N LEU A 88 1.19 9.15 -14.32
CA LEU A 88 1.84 9.64 -13.11
C LEU A 88 3.31 9.22 -13.05
N SER A 89 3.61 7.98 -13.43
CA SER A 89 4.98 7.47 -13.46
C SER A 89 5.83 8.23 -14.48
N GLU A 90 5.32 8.43 -15.68
CA GLU A 90 5.99 9.19 -16.72
C GLU A 90 6.27 10.64 -16.32
N ALA A 91 5.36 11.24 -15.56
CA ALA A 91 5.50 12.60 -15.06
C ALA A 91 6.36 12.71 -13.78
N GLY A 92 6.85 11.59 -13.24
CA GLY A 92 7.60 11.57 -11.98
C GLY A 92 6.75 11.89 -10.75
N LYS A 93 5.45 11.60 -10.81
CA LYS A 93 4.47 11.96 -9.78
C LYS A 93 4.04 10.79 -8.89
N LEU A 94 4.71 9.65 -8.96
CA LEU A 94 4.52 8.52 -8.05
C LEU A 94 5.65 8.47 -7.04
N ALA A 95 5.32 8.64 -5.75
CA ALA A 95 6.30 8.62 -4.68
C ALA A 95 6.75 7.19 -4.33
N LEU A 96 5.80 6.30 -4.09
CA LEU A 96 6.06 4.90 -3.76
C LEU A 96 4.76 4.08 -3.87
N PHE A 97 4.90 2.76 -3.88
CA PHE A 97 3.81 1.83 -3.64
C PHE A 97 4.01 1.16 -2.29
N ALA A 98 2.99 1.19 -1.45
CA ALA A 98 2.95 0.43 -0.20
C ALA A 98 1.90 -0.67 -0.34
N ILE A 99 2.29 -1.91 -0.08
CA ILE A 99 1.40 -3.07 -0.11
C ILE A 99 1.16 -3.47 1.34
N ASP A 100 0.06 -3.00 1.90
CA ASP A 100 -0.33 -3.32 3.26
C ASP A 100 -1.00 -4.70 3.30
N GLU A 101 -0.93 -5.35 4.46
CA GLU A 101 -1.43 -6.72 4.63
C GLU A 101 -0.87 -7.67 3.54
N ALA A 102 0.42 -7.57 3.27
CA ALA A 102 1.08 -8.28 2.16
C ALA A 102 1.04 -9.81 2.31
N HIS A 103 0.75 -10.32 3.51
CA HIS A 103 0.49 -11.75 3.73
C HIS A 103 -0.70 -12.28 2.91
N CYS A 104 -1.59 -11.41 2.45
CA CYS A 104 -2.72 -11.78 1.59
C CYS A 104 -2.30 -12.39 0.25
N VAL A 105 -1.03 -12.28 -0.15
CA VAL A 105 -0.49 -12.91 -1.35
C VAL A 105 -0.23 -14.41 -1.15
N SER A 106 -0.16 -14.88 0.10
CA SER A 106 0.14 -16.26 0.42
C SER A 106 -1.08 -17.17 0.33
N GLN A 107 -1.02 -18.16 -0.54
CA GLN A 107 -2.05 -19.21 -0.66
C GLN A 107 -2.16 -20.08 0.60
N TRP A 108 -1.10 -20.14 1.38
CA TRP A 108 -1.01 -20.92 2.61
C TRP A 108 -1.34 -20.10 3.86
N GLY A 109 -1.53 -18.79 3.69
CA GLY A 109 -1.92 -17.89 4.77
C GLY A 109 -3.40 -17.95 5.10
N HIS A 110 -3.75 -17.39 6.24
CA HIS A 110 -5.13 -17.37 6.76
C HIS A 110 -6.06 -16.39 6.05
N ASP A 111 -5.54 -15.50 5.22
CA ASP A 111 -6.30 -14.42 4.56
C ASP A 111 -5.86 -14.23 3.11
N PHE A 112 -5.80 -15.35 2.37
CA PHE A 112 -5.41 -15.29 0.97
C PHE A 112 -6.43 -14.54 0.12
N ARG A 113 -5.92 -13.60 -0.69
CA ARG A 113 -6.73 -12.81 -1.64
C ARG A 113 -6.09 -12.88 -3.02
N PRO A 114 -6.78 -13.49 -4.00
CA PRO A 114 -6.20 -13.70 -5.35
C PRO A 114 -5.71 -12.41 -6.03
N GLU A 115 -6.35 -11.28 -5.76
CA GLU A 115 -5.98 -9.98 -6.33
C GLU A 115 -4.54 -9.56 -5.96
N TYR A 116 -4.06 -10.00 -4.80
CA TYR A 116 -2.69 -9.70 -4.36
C TYR A 116 -1.62 -10.36 -5.22
N LEU A 117 -1.91 -11.49 -5.86
CA LEU A 117 -0.98 -12.13 -6.79
C LEU A 117 -0.65 -11.24 -7.99
N GLN A 118 -1.60 -10.41 -8.42
CA GLN A 118 -1.43 -9.53 -9.58
C GLN A 118 -0.61 -8.28 -9.25
N LEU A 119 -0.37 -8.00 -7.97
CA LEU A 119 0.42 -6.82 -7.55
C LEU A 119 1.90 -6.93 -7.94
N SER A 120 2.38 -8.12 -8.29
CA SER A 120 3.72 -8.29 -8.86
C SER A 120 3.91 -7.48 -10.16
N ALA A 121 2.83 -7.23 -10.90
CA ALA A 121 2.85 -6.41 -12.11
C ALA A 121 3.34 -4.99 -11.86
N LEU A 122 3.20 -4.46 -10.65
CA LEU A 122 3.70 -3.13 -10.30
C LEU A 122 5.21 -3.03 -10.44
N HIS A 123 5.94 -4.09 -10.14
CA HIS A 123 7.39 -4.13 -10.29
C HIS A 123 7.81 -4.06 -11.76
N GLU A 124 7.13 -4.81 -12.60
CA GLU A 124 7.44 -4.87 -14.04
C GLU A 124 7.03 -3.58 -14.74
N ARG A 125 5.89 -3.03 -14.36
CA ARG A 125 5.32 -1.84 -15.00
C ARG A 125 5.97 -0.53 -14.54
N TYR A 126 6.36 -0.45 -13.26
CA TYR A 126 6.94 0.76 -12.66
C TYR A 126 8.25 0.42 -11.92
N PRO A 127 9.29 0.00 -12.63
CA PRO A 127 10.51 -0.50 -11.99
C PRO A 127 11.29 0.56 -11.22
N SER A 128 11.10 1.84 -11.55
CA SER A 128 11.78 2.95 -10.85
C SER A 128 11.05 3.43 -9.60
N VAL A 129 9.80 3.00 -9.38
CA VAL A 129 9.02 3.41 -8.21
C VAL A 129 9.30 2.47 -7.05
N PRO A 130 9.73 2.99 -5.89
CA PRO A 130 10.00 2.17 -4.72
C PRO A 130 8.74 1.45 -4.22
N ARG A 131 8.92 0.25 -3.69
CA ARG A 131 7.83 -0.53 -3.11
C ARG A 131 8.19 -0.96 -1.69
N ILE A 132 7.20 -0.95 -0.81
CA ILE A 132 7.30 -1.48 0.54
C ILE A 132 6.12 -2.42 0.79
N ALA A 133 6.39 -3.59 1.31
CA ALA A 133 5.37 -4.55 1.72
C ALA A 133 5.37 -4.67 3.24
N LEU A 134 4.19 -4.66 3.83
CA LEU A 134 4.01 -4.67 5.28
C LEU A 134 3.03 -5.77 5.68
N THR A 135 3.35 -6.42 6.77
CA THR A 135 2.44 -7.37 7.42
C THR A 135 2.69 -7.40 8.93
N ALA A 136 1.63 -7.62 9.68
CA ALA A 136 1.74 -7.80 11.13
C ALA A 136 2.02 -9.28 11.49
N THR A 137 1.63 -10.21 10.62
CA THR A 137 1.62 -11.64 10.94
C THR A 137 2.13 -12.45 9.75
N ALA A 138 3.41 -12.76 9.74
CA ALA A 138 3.97 -13.66 8.74
C ALA A 138 5.05 -14.54 9.35
N ASP A 139 4.88 -15.84 9.27
CA ASP A 139 5.93 -16.79 9.58
C ASP A 139 6.99 -16.82 8.46
N GLN A 140 8.04 -17.59 8.64
CA GLN A 140 9.14 -17.65 7.68
C GLN A 140 8.67 -18.10 6.29
N ALA A 141 7.81 -19.11 6.22
CA ALA A 141 7.30 -19.63 4.95
C ALA A 141 6.45 -18.59 4.22
N THR A 142 5.56 -17.91 4.95
CA THR A 142 4.73 -16.83 4.40
C THR A 142 5.58 -15.65 3.92
N ARG A 143 6.61 -15.25 4.68
CA ARG A 143 7.53 -14.19 4.26
C ARG A 143 8.26 -14.54 2.97
N ASN A 144 8.76 -15.77 2.87
CA ASN A 144 9.44 -16.22 1.66
C ASN A 144 8.52 -16.19 0.45
N GLU A 145 7.27 -16.60 0.62
CA GLU A 145 6.26 -16.53 -0.44
C GLU A 145 5.93 -15.08 -0.82
N MET A 146 5.79 -14.18 0.16
CA MET A 146 5.57 -12.75 -0.09
C MET A 146 6.70 -12.15 -0.94
N LEU A 147 7.93 -12.40 -0.58
CA LEU A 147 9.10 -11.90 -1.32
C LEU A 147 9.11 -12.40 -2.77
N ALA A 148 8.84 -13.70 -2.95
CA ALA A 148 8.83 -14.32 -4.28
C ALA A 148 7.64 -13.82 -5.13
N ARG A 149 6.43 -13.83 -4.58
CA ARG A 149 5.20 -13.49 -5.31
C ARG A 149 5.10 -12.00 -5.65
N LEU A 150 5.64 -11.13 -4.81
CA LEU A 150 5.61 -9.69 -5.04
C LEU A 150 6.86 -9.17 -5.77
N GLY A 151 7.79 -10.06 -6.15
CA GLY A 151 9.02 -9.64 -6.81
C GLY A 151 9.93 -8.82 -5.92
N LEU A 152 9.99 -9.12 -4.62
CA LEU A 152 10.76 -8.40 -3.60
C LEU A 152 11.93 -9.23 -3.07
N THR A 153 12.47 -10.15 -3.86
CA THR A 153 13.54 -11.06 -3.43
C THR A 153 14.82 -10.35 -3.02
N GLU A 154 15.08 -9.17 -3.57
CA GLU A 154 16.23 -8.33 -3.22
C GLU A 154 15.93 -7.24 -2.18
N ALA A 155 14.71 -7.23 -1.64
CA ALA A 155 14.30 -6.23 -0.67
C ALA A 155 14.99 -6.43 0.68
N ARG A 156 15.21 -5.34 1.40
CA ARG A 156 15.61 -5.41 2.81
C ARG A 156 14.41 -5.84 3.64
N VAL A 157 14.66 -6.80 4.54
CA VAL A 157 13.64 -7.33 5.44
C VAL A 157 13.88 -6.82 6.85
N PHE A 158 12.87 -6.17 7.42
CA PHE A 158 12.90 -5.69 8.80
C PHE A 158 11.89 -6.49 9.62
N LEU A 159 12.37 -7.15 10.66
CA LEU A 159 11.56 -7.96 11.55
C LEU A 159 11.52 -7.32 12.93
N SER A 160 10.30 -7.16 13.45
CA SER A 160 10.11 -6.78 14.84
C SER A 160 9.75 -8.02 15.64
N SER A 161 10.39 -8.22 16.77
CA SER A 161 10.06 -9.31 17.67
C SER A 161 8.67 -9.10 18.28
N PHE A 162 7.91 -10.20 18.42
CA PHE A 162 6.69 -10.21 19.23
C PHE A 162 7.00 -10.14 20.71
N ASP A 163 8.26 -10.34 21.06
CA ASP A 163 8.72 -10.24 22.44
C ASP A 163 8.70 -8.76 22.88
N ARG A 164 7.91 -8.48 23.91
CA ARG A 164 7.85 -7.15 24.52
C ARG A 164 8.66 -7.21 25.80
N PRO A 165 9.93 -6.77 25.79
CA PRO A 165 10.79 -6.87 26.97
C PRO A 165 10.30 -6.08 28.17
N ASN A 166 9.37 -5.14 27.95
CA ASN A 166 8.72 -4.37 29.01
C ASN A 166 7.47 -5.05 29.62
N ILE A 167 7.06 -6.21 29.09
CA ILE A 167 5.93 -6.98 29.62
C ILE A 167 6.46 -8.32 30.11
N ARG A 168 6.34 -8.57 31.41
CA ARG A 168 6.64 -9.87 32.01
C ARG A 168 5.35 -10.65 32.17
N TYR A 169 5.31 -11.84 31.60
CA TYR A 169 4.25 -12.78 31.86
C TYR A 169 4.67 -13.65 33.06
N THR A 170 3.87 -13.61 34.13
CA THR A 170 4.06 -14.51 35.26
C THR A 170 3.00 -15.59 35.19
N VAL A 171 3.44 -16.82 35.14
CA VAL A 171 2.57 -18.00 35.14
C VAL A 171 2.33 -18.43 36.59
#